data_98a1065816268e106ef8e389a586376a
#
_entry.id   98a1065816268e106ef8e389a586376a
#
_cell.length_a   1.000
_cell.length_b   1.000
_cell.length_c   1.000
_cell.angle_alpha   90.00
_cell.angle_beta   90.00
_cell.angle_gamma   90.00
#
_symmetry.space_group_name_H-M   'P 1'
#
loop_
_entity.id
_entity.type
_entity.pdbx_description
1 polymer ?
#
loop_
_entity_poly.entity_id
_entity_poly.type
_entity_poly.pdbx_seq_one_letter_code
_entity_poly.pdbx_strand_id
1 'polypeptide(L)'
;MAHLVWLIERFHHDPIISNAYFPGIFQALWWTATGLVGQADTVPKGVPAKLIALFWMFASVGLVTYFTAAFTTALTVQQLQGSIQGLADLPGHTVATTAGSTAAEFLQDRKIKVLERDNLDQVYAALMNRQADAVVFDSGVLAYHANHDGKNLVKLVGEVFKPEDYAIAVSPGNPLAKAIDVALLKLKEDGTYDLLYDKYFKQE
;
A
#
# COMPACT_ATOMS: atom_id res chain seq x y z
N MET A 1 -4.15 12.57 33.02
CA MET A 1 -5.23 11.88 33.77
C MET A 1 -4.82 11.53 35.19
N ALA A 2 -3.71 10.83 35.42
CA ALA A 2 -3.25 10.44 36.77
C ALA A 2 -3.16 11.59 37.77
N HIS A 3 -2.65 12.76 37.40
CA HIS A 3 -2.59 13.95 38.26
C HIS A 3 -3.98 14.47 38.66
N LEU A 4 -4.95 14.42 37.77
CA LEU A 4 -6.34 14.82 38.06
C LEU A 4 -6.97 13.87 39.07
N VAL A 5 -6.81 12.57 38.90
CA VAL A 5 -7.32 11.55 39.82
C VAL A 5 -6.68 11.72 41.18
N TRP A 6 -5.35 11.87 41.27
CA TRP A 6 -4.64 12.10 42.52
C TRP A 6 -5.10 13.39 43.22
N LEU A 7 -5.29 14.49 42.49
CA LEU A 7 -5.71 15.77 43.03
C LEU A 7 -7.12 15.70 43.62
N ILE A 8 -8.04 15.02 42.96
CA ILE A 8 -9.43 14.90 43.41
C ILE A 8 -9.56 13.95 44.61
N GLU A 9 -8.89 12.80 44.55
CA GLU A 9 -8.93 11.81 45.62
C GLU A 9 -8.22 12.33 46.91
N ARG A 10 -7.21 13.19 46.78
CA ARG A 10 -6.51 13.80 47.92
C ARG A 10 -7.44 14.56 48.88
N PHE A 11 -8.51 15.16 48.41
CA PHE A 11 -9.48 15.93 49.21
C PHE A 11 -10.62 15.08 49.78
N HIS A 12 -10.60 13.76 49.52
CA HIS A 12 -11.62 12.87 50.06
C HIS A 12 -11.27 12.35 51.46
N HIS A 13 -12.28 12.11 52.28
CA HIS A 13 -12.15 11.69 53.70
C HIS A 13 -11.57 10.27 53.80
N ASP A 14 -11.61 9.46 52.75
CA ASP A 14 -11.16 8.07 52.71
C ASP A 14 -10.61 7.76 51.32
N PRO A 15 -9.44 8.32 51.01
CA PRO A 15 -8.90 8.27 49.65
C PRO A 15 -8.40 6.87 49.29
N ILE A 16 -8.66 6.44 48.04
CA ILE A 16 -8.14 5.20 47.48
C ILE A 16 -6.64 5.31 47.19
N ILE A 17 -6.16 6.55 47.01
CA ILE A 17 -4.80 6.88 46.64
C ILE A 17 -4.15 7.67 47.77
N SER A 18 -2.88 7.40 48.09
CA SER A 18 -2.15 8.10 49.17
C SER A 18 -2.16 9.63 48.96
N ASN A 19 -2.40 10.37 50.05
CA ASN A 19 -2.40 11.82 50.05
C ASN A 19 -0.99 12.42 49.80
N ALA A 20 0.05 11.67 50.08
CA ALA A 20 1.43 12.05 49.74
C ALA A 20 1.64 11.94 48.22
N TYR A 21 2.31 12.94 47.63
CA TYR A 21 2.59 12.93 46.17
C TYR A 21 3.33 11.66 45.74
N PHE A 22 4.35 11.26 46.47
CA PHE A 22 4.95 9.95 46.41
C PHE A 22 4.51 9.14 47.64
N PRO A 23 3.81 7.99 47.51
CA PRO A 23 3.58 7.14 46.36
C PRO A 23 2.24 7.40 45.60
N GLY A 24 1.45 8.39 45.98
CA GLY A 24 0.12 8.62 45.44
C GLY A 24 0.07 8.74 43.91
N ILE A 25 1.04 9.41 43.32
CA ILE A 25 1.08 9.55 41.84
C ILE A 25 1.27 8.21 41.11
N PHE A 26 2.05 7.29 41.69
CA PHE A 26 2.22 5.96 41.10
C PHE A 26 0.95 5.11 41.23
N GLN A 27 0.23 5.24 42.32
CA GLN A 27 -1.08 4.58 42.49
C GLN A 27 -2.12 5.15 41.51
N ALA A 28 -2.11 6.46 41.28
CA ALA A 28 -2.96 7.11 40.28
C ALA A 28 -2.59 6.71 38.84
N LEU A 29 -1.30 6.58 38.52
CA LEU A 29 -0.83 6.07 37.25
C LEU A 29 -1.26 4.62 37.03
N TRP A 30 -1.09 3.78 38.03
CA TRP A 30 -1.53 2.38 37.99
C TRP A 30 -3.04 2.29 37.74
N TRP A 31 -3.82 3.02 38.52
CA TRP A 31 -5.27 3.05 38.35
C TRP A 31 -5.70 3.55 36.96
N THR A 32 -5.03 4.57 36.45
CA THR A 32 -5.28 5.11 35.12
C THR A 32 -4.96 4.09 34.03
N ALA A 33 -3.86 3.36 34.19
CA ALA A 33 -3.42 2.33 33.27
C ALA A 33 -4.34 1.10 33.28
N THR A 34 -4.75 0.62 34.45
CA THR A 34 -5.71 -0.50 34.58
C THR A 34 -7.08 -0.12 34.06
N GLY A 35 -7.51 1.14 34.25
CA GLY A 35 -8.73 1.68 33.64
C GLY A 35 -8.72 1.71 32.12
N LEU A 36 -7.54 1.81 31.49
CA LEU A 36 -7.38 1.79 30.04
C LEU A 36 -7.69 0.39 29.44
N VAL A 37 -7.45 -0.66 30.22
CA VAL A 37 -7.70 -2.06 29.83
C VAL A 37 -9.04 -2.59 30.37
N GLY A 38 -9.80 -1.75 31.09
CA GLY A 38 -11.09 -2.14 31.68
C GLY A 38 -10.99 -3.00 32.95
N GLN A 39 -9.82 -3.02 33.60
CA GLN A 39 -9.53 -3.82 34.81
C GLN A 39 -9.25 -2.97 36.04
N ALA A 40 -9.95 -1.85 36.21
CA ALA A 40 -9.78 -1.03 37.44
C ALA A 40 -10.40 -1.75 38.65
N ASP A 41 -9.54 -2.19 39.58
CA ASP A 41 -9.93 -2.95 40.80
C ASP A 41 -10.68 -2.09 41.81
N THR A 42 -10.64 -0.77 41.72
CA THR A 42 -11.23 0.15 42.68
C THR A 42 -12.05 1.25 42.01
N VAL A 43 -13.19 1.60 42.59
CA VAL A 43 -14.09 2.65 42.10
C VAL A 43 -13.89 3.92 42.93
N PRO A 44 -13.67 5.10 42.31
CA PRO A 44 -13.58 6.36 43.03
C PRO A 44 -14.81 6.61 43.85
N LYS A 45 -14.67 7.11 45.09
CA LYS A 45 -15.81 7.26 46.03
C LYS A 45 -16.59 8.56 45.81
N GLY A 46 -15.96 9.62 45.34
CA GLY A 46 -16.63 10.91 45.13
C GLY A 46 -17.43 11.00 43.81
N VAL A 47 -18.53 11.73 43.79
CA VAL A 47 -19.34 11.94 42.57
C VAL A 47 -18.50 12.56 41.43
N PRO A 48 -17.71 13.64 41.66
CA PRO A 48 -16.88 14.20 40.58
C PRO A 48 -15.83 13.20 40.08
N ALA A 49 -15.25 12.41 40.96
CA ALA A 49 -14.27 11.38 40.58
C ALA A 49 -14.91 10.25 39.75
N LYS A 50 -16.16 9.86 40.07
CA LYS A 50 -16.92 8.89 39.29
C LYS A 50 -17.23 9.38 37.88
N LEU A 51 -17.58 10.64 37.70
CA LEU A 51 -17.84 11.23 36.40
C LEU A 51 -16.59 11.26 35.54
N ILE A 52 -15.45 11.60 36.14
CA ILE A 52 -14.14 11.58 35.44
C ILE A 52 -13.74 10.15 35.08
N ALA A 53 -13.94 9.20 35.98
CA ALA A 53 -13.68 7.79 35.73
C ALA A 53 -14.56 7.25 34.57
N LEU A 54 -15.83 7.62 34.55
CA LEU A 54 -16.75 7.25 33.47
C LEU A 54 -16.29 7.82 32.12
N PHE A 55 -15.94 9.10 32.09
CA PHE A 55 -15.39 9.73 30.88
C PHE A 55 -14.10 9.04 30.43
N TRP A 56 -13.21 8.74 31.38
CA TRP A 56 -11.95 8.06 31.09
C TRP A 56 -12.17 6.66 30.52
N MET A 57 -13.14 5.93 31.03
CA MET A 57 -13.51 4.60 30.55
C MET A 57 -13.94 4.65 29.07
N PHE A 58 -14.82 5.57 28.70
CA PHE A 58 -15.20 5.74 27.29
C PHE A 58 -14.04 6.20 26.40
N ALA A 59 -13.24 7.16 26.87
CA ALA A 59 -12.06 7.63 26.17
C ALA A 59 -11.04 6.50 25.95
N SER A 60 -10.84 5.63 26.93
CA SER A 60 -9.96 4.48 26.87
C SER A 60 -10.39 3.47 25.82
N VAL A 61 -11.68 3.11 25.79
CA VAL A 61 -12.22 2.20 24.77
C VAL A 61 -12.02 2.79 23.37
N GLY A 62 -12.33 4.08 23.18
CA GLY A 62 -12.10 4.77 21.91
C GLY A 62 -10.63 4.76 21.50
N LEU A 63 -9.71 5.00 22.44
CA LEU A 63 -8.28 5.02 22.19
C LEU A 63 -7.76 3.63 21.78
N VAL A 64 -8.11 2.59 22.52
CA VAL A 64 -7.72 1.20 22.21
C VAL A 64 -8.27 0.78 20.84
N THR A 65 -9.54 1.09 20.58
CA THR A 65 -10.18 0.78 19.29
C THR A 65 -9.47 1.51 18.13
N TYR A 66 -9.14 2.78 18.32
CA TYR A 66 -8.40 3.55 17.31
C TYR A 66 -7.03 2.95 17.01
N PHE A 67 -6.24 2.63 18.04
CA PHE A 67 -4.94 1.99 17.85
C PHE A 67 -5.08 0.62 17.18
N THR A 68 -6.02 -0.20 17.60
CA THR A 68 -6.27 -1.52 16.98
C THR A 68 -6.60 -1.36 15.50
N ALA A 69 -7.50 -0.44 15.15
CA ALA A 69 -7.84 -0.16 13.76
C ALA A 69 -6.64 0.35 12.95
N ALA A 70 -5.86 1.28 13.51
CA ALA A 70 -4.68 1.83 12.86
C ALA A 70 -3.61 0.75 12.61
N PHE A 71 -3.32 -0.11 13.60
CA PHE A 71 -2.38 -1.23 13.43
C PHE A 71 -2.89 -2.25 12.41
N THR A 72 -4.17 -2.62 12.46
CA THR A 72 -4.76 -3.56 11.50
C THR A 72 -4.67 -3.01 10.09
N THR A 73 -5.00 -1.72 9.90
CA THR A 73 -4.91 -1.06 8.59
C THR A 73 -3.46 -1.04 8.09
N ALA A 74 -2.50 -0.65 8.94
CA ALA A 74 -1.09 -0.61 8.56
C ALA A 74 -0.56 -1.99 8.12
N LEU A 75 -0.87 -3.04 8.89
CA LEU A 75 -0.46 -4.41 8.56
C LEU A 75 -1.15 -4.92 7.30
N THR A 76 -2.44 -4.62 7.11
CA THR A 76 -3.20 -5.04 5.92
C THR A 76 -2.67 -4.34 4.67
N VAL A 77 -2.43 -3.03 4.72
CA VAL A 77 -1.84 -2.28 3.60
C VAL A 77 -0.45 -2.81 3.26
N GLN A 78 0.37 -3.12 4.24
CA GLN A 78 1.71 -3.71 4.02
C GLN A 78 1.64 -5.10 3.38
N GLN A 79 0.63 -5.90 3.70
CA GLN A 79 0.41 -7.22 3.07
C GLN A 79 -0.18 -7.11 1.65
N LEU A 80 -0.99 -6.06 1.37
CA LEU A 80 -1.57 -5.79 0.06
C LEU A 80 -0.59 -5.09 -0.89
N GLN A 81 0.35 -4.31 -0.36
CA GLN A 81 1.47 -3.77 -1.12
C GLN A 81 2.52 -4.88 -1.19
N GLY A 82 2.57 -5.60 -2.31
CA GLY A 82 3.63 -6.59 -2.57
C GLY A 82 5.02 -6.03 -2.25
N SER A 83 5.97 -6.91 -1.96
CA SER A 83 7.37 -6.52 -1.64
C SER A 83 8.06 -5.72 -2.75
N ILE A 84 7.52 -5.76 -3.97
CA ILE A 84 8.06 -5.10 -5.16
C ILE A 84 7.22 -3.86 -5.46
N GLN A 85 7.85 -2.69 -5.34
CA GLN A 85 7.26 -1.38 -5.65
C GLN A 85 7.89 -0.74 -6.90
N GLY A 86 8.99 -1.31 -7.41
CA GLY A 86 9.66 -0.80 -8.59
C GLY A 86 10.90 -1.60 -8.98
N LEU A 87 11.65 -1.08 -9.96
CA LEU A 87 12.84 -1.73 -10.50
C LEU A 87 13.91 -2.02 -9.43
N ALA A 88 14.03 -1.16 -8.43
CA ALA A 88 15.04 -1.29 -7.38
C ALA A 88 14.82 -2.52 -6.47
N ASP A 89 13.59 -3.02 -6.41
CA ASP A 89 13.20 -4.12 -5.54
C ASP A 89 13.30 -5.49 -6.24
N LEU A 90 13.55 -5.52 -7.55
CA LEU A 90 13.62 -6.77 -8.32
C LEU A 90 14.83 -7.68 -7.97
N PRO A 91 16.00 -7.17 -7.52
CA PRO A 91 17.09 -8.04 -7.10
C PRO A 91 16.68 -9.00 -5.99
N GLY A 92 16.95 -10.30 -6.20
CA GLY A 92 16.55 -11.36 -5.25
C GLY A 92 15.19 -12.00 -5.55
N HIS A 93 14.38 -11.37 -6.41
CA HIS A 93 13.08 -11.89 -6.86
C HIS A 93 13.20 -12.62 -8.22
N THR A 94 12.26 -13.51 -8.50
CA THR A 94 12.13 -14.14 -9.82
C THR A 94 11.17 -13.33 -10.68
N VAL A 95 11.66 -12.83 -11.80
CA VAL A 95 10.91 -11.96 -12.72
C VAL A 95 10.59 -12.70 -14.01
N ALA A 96 9.31 -12.79 -14.37
CA ALA A 96 8.91 -13.42 -15.63
C ALA A 96 8.87 -12.40 -16.77
N THR A 97 9.27 -12.84 -17.95
CA THR A 97 9.15 -12.08 -19.21
C THR A 97 9.16 -13.03 -20.41
N THR A 98 8.94 -12.50 -21.61
CA THR A 98 9.03 -13.32 -22.84
C THR A 98 10.49 -13.51 -23.27
N ALA A 99 10.80 -14.71 -23.75
CA ALA A 99 12.11 -15.04 -24.25
C ALA A 99 12.50 -14.16 -25.45
N GLY A 100 13.76 -13.73 -25.49
CA GLY A 100 14.29 -12.89 -26.56
C GLY A 100 13.70 -11.49 -26.65
N SER A 101 13.02 -11.01 -25.62
CA SER A 101 12.54 -9.64 -25.53
C SER A 101 13.61 -8.68 -25.03
N THR A 102 13.46 -7.39 -25.34
CA THR A 102 14.33 -6.32 -24.80
C THR A 102 14.26 -6.27 -23.28
N ALA A 103 13.12 -6.67 -22.69
CA ALA A 103 12.95 -6.81 -21.25
C ALA A 103 13.82 -7.94 -20.69
N ALA A 104 13.94 -9.09 -21.38
CA ALA A 104 14.79 -10.20 -20.94
C ALA A 104 16.26 -9.78 -20.91
N GLU A 105 16.76 -9.16 -21.98
CA GLU A 105 18.12 -8.62 -22.04
C GLU A 105 18.39 -7.61 -20.91
N PHE A 106 17.49 -6.67 -20.73
CA PHE A 106 17.60 -5.65 -19.69
C PHE A 106 17.71 -6.22 -18.27
N LEU A 107 16.91 -7.26 -17.97
CA LEU A 107 16.94 -7.93 -16.66
C LEU A 107 18.21 -8.76 -16.46
N GLN A 108 18.66 -9.47 -17.52
CA GLN A 108 19.89 -10.26 -17.50
C GLN A 108 21.12 -9.38 -17.29
N ASP A 109 21.23 -8.24 -17.95
CA ASP A 109 22.31 -7.27 -17.77
C ASP A 109 22.44 -6.79 -16.32
N ARG A 110 21.31 -6.73 -15.61
CA ARG A 110 21.24 -6.37 -14.16
C ARG A 110 21.39 -7.55 -13.23
N LYS A 111 21.63 -8.76 -13.76
CA LYS A 111 21.75 -10.00 -12.98
C LYS A 111 20.51 -10.31 -12.13
N ILE A 112 19.34 -9.90 -12.60
CA ILE A 112 18.05 -10.26 -12.01
C ILE A 112 17.69 -11.68 -12.47
N LYS A 113 17.13 -12.48 -11.58
CA LYS A 113 16.71 -13.85 -11.91
C LYS A 113 15.49 -13.82 -12.82
N VAL A 114 15.71 -14.19 -14.10
CA VAL A 114 14.67 -14.15 -15.15
C VAL A 114 14.07 -15.53 -15.35
N LEU A 115 12.74 -15.57 -15.43
CA LEU A 115 11.95 -16.72 -15.85
C LEU A 115 11.37 -16.42 -17.23
N GLU A 116 12.05 -16.89 -18.27
CA GLU A 116 11.61 -16.70 -19.65
C GLU A 116 10.49 -17.66 -20.03
N ARG A 117 9.52 -17.17 -20.83
CA ARG A 117 8.40 -17.92 -21.40
C ARG A 117 8.23 -17.57 -22.87
N ASP A 118 7.60 -18.46 -23.62
CA ASP A 118 7.45 -18.30 -25.08
C ASP A 118 6.46 -17.20 -25.47
N ASN A 119 5.48 -16.92 -24.62
CA ASN A 119 4.46 -15.92 -24.85
C ASN A 119 3.92 -15.30 -23.56
N LEU A 120 3.19 -14.19 -23.68
CA LEU A 120 2.65 -13.42 -22.55
C LEU A 120 1.66 -14.20 -21.71
N ASP A 121 0.85 -15.08 -22.29
CA ASP A 121 -0.12 -15.88 -21.53
C ASP A 121 0.60 -16.78 -20.53
N GLN A 122 1.72 -17.38 -20.93
CA GLN A 122 2.57 -18.19 -20.05
C GLN A 122 3.29 -17.33 -19.00
N VAL A 123 3.66 -16.07 -19.34
CA VAL A 123 4.24 -15.12 -18.40
C VAL A 123 3.23 -14.77 -17.32
N TYR A 124 2.00 -14.44 -17.69
CA TYR A 124 0.93 -14.14 -16.73
C TYR A 124 0.57 -15.38 -15.89
N ALA A 125 0.50 -16.54 -16.51
CA ALA A 125 0.27 -17.80 -15.79
C ALA A 125 1.38 -18.07 -14.75
N ALA A 126 2.64 -17.77 -15.06
CA ALA A 126 3.76 -17.91 -14.13
C ALA A 126 3.61 -16.99 -12.91
N LEU A 127 3.15 -15.75 -13.10
CA LEU A 127 2.85 -14.82 -12.00
C LEU A 127 1.69 -15.34 -11.15
N MET A 128 0.58 -15.73 -11.77
CA MET A 128 -0.62 -16.23 -11.07
C MET A 128 -0.36 -17.51 -10.28
N ASN A 129 0.49 -18.38 -10.82
CA ASN A 129 0.90 -19.65 -10.16
C ASN A 129 2.06 -19.46 -9.17
N ARG A 130 2.47 -18.22 -8.88
CA ARG A 130 3.58 -17.88 -7.96
C ARG A 130 4.92 -18.53 -8.34
N GLN A 131 5.14 -18.77 -9.62
CA GLN A 131 6.43 -19.19 -10.18
C GLN A 131 7.36 -17.99 -10.41
N ALA A 132 6.76 -16.81 -10.54
CA ALA A 132 7.44 -15.52 -10.57
C ALA A 132 6.80 -14.57 -9.57
N ASP A 133 7.60 -13.64 -9.06
CA ASP A 133 7.18 -12.62 -8.11
C ASP A 133 6.70 -11.34 -8.82
N ALA A 134 7.19 -11.11 -10.02
CA ALA A 134 6.85 -9.97 -10.87
C ALA A 134 6.92 -10.31 -12.35
N VAL A 135 6.32 -9.46 -13.16
CA VAL A 135 6.44 -9.45 -14.63
C VAL A 135 7.03 -8.13 -15.06
N VAL A 136 8.00 -8.16 -15.96
CA VAL A 136 8.54 -6.98 -16.63
C VAL A 136 8.37 -7.15 -18.12
N PHE A 137 7.67 -6.21 -18.75
CA PHE A 137 7.41 -6.17 -20.16
C PHE A 137 6.99 -4.75 -20.57
N ASP A 138 6.61 -4.54 -21.84
CA ASP A 138 6.18 -3.26 -22.37
C ASP A 138 5.05 -2.64 -21.56
N SER A 139 5.20 -1.39 -21.16
CA SER A 139 4.27 -0.70 -20.25
C SER A 139 2.84 -0.66 -20.78
N GLY A 140 2.63 -0.42 -22.07
CA GLY A 140 1.29 -0.42 -22.68
C GLY A 140 0.60 -1.78 -22.62
N VAL A 141 1.36 -2.86 -22.85
CA VAL A 141 0.83 -4.23 -22.80
C VAL A 141 0.45 -4.62 -21.38
N LEU A 142 1.32 -4.31 -20.41
CA LEU A 142 1.04 -4.58 -18.99
C LEU A 142 -0.13 -3.73 -18.47
N ALA A 143 -0.21 -2.47 -18.87
CA ALA A 143 -1.32 -1.58 -18.49
C ALA A 143 -2.66 -2.09 -19.03
N TYR A 144 -2.68 -2.50 -20.29
CA TYR A 144 -3.88 -3.08 -20.88
C TYR A 144 -4.33 -4.34 -20.13
N HIS A 145 -3.40 -5.27 -19.86
CA HIS A 145 -3.71 -6.48 -19.10
C HIS A 145 -4.24 -6.17 -17.70
N ALA A 146 -3.58 -5.27 -16.97
CA ALA A 146 -3.98 -4.90 -15.60
C ALA A 146 -5.37 -4.25 -15.55
N ASN A 147 -5.78 -3.54 -16.60
CA ASN A 147 -7.09 -2.90 -16.68
C ASN A 147 -8.20 -3.83 -17.16
N HIS A 148 -7.86 -4.96 -17.78
CA HIS A 148 -8.82 -5.92 -18.38
C HIS A 148 -8.75 -7.28 -17.68
N ASP A 149 -8.03 -8.23 -18.25
CA ASP A 149 -8.01 -9.63 -17.79
C ASP A 149 -7.36 -9.80 -16.42
N GLY A 150 -6.39 -8.93 -16.08
CA GLY A 150 -5.71 -8.90 -14.78
C GLY A 150 -6.37 -7.99 -13.74
N LYS A 151 -7.53 -7.40 -14.03
CA LYS A 151 -8.19 -6.43 -13.13
C LYS A 151 -8.44 -7.05 -11.75
N ASN A 152 -7.99 -6.37 -10.71
CA ASN A 152 -8.01 -6.81 -9.31
C ASN A 152 -7.14 -8.05 -8.99
N LEU A 153 -6.40 -8.60 -9.95
CA LEU A 153 -5.49 -9.73 -9.75
C LEU A 153 -4.03 -9.28 -9.74
N VAL A 154 -3.70 -8.28 -10.56
CA VAL A 154 -2.36 -7.73 -10.67
C VAL A 154 -2.40 -6.20 -10.55
N LYS A 155 -1.25 -5.62 -10.22
CA LYS A 155 -1.07 -4.17 -10.11
C LYS A 155 0.21 -3.77 -10.82
N LEU A 156 0.16 -2.69 -11.59
CA LEU A 156 1.37 -2.03 -12.08
C LEU A 156 2.04 -1.27 -10.92
N VAL A 157 3.35 -1.40 -10.83
CA VAL A 157 4.16 -0.75 -9.80
C VAL A 157 5.42 -0.16 -10.41
N GLY A 158 5.92 0.90 -9.81
CA GLY A 158 7.11 1.61 -10.28
C GLY A 158 6.85 2.52 -11.47
N GLU A 159 7.89 3.25 -11.85
CA GLU A 159 7.89 4.13 -13.01
C GLU A 159 8.29 3.36 -14.27
N VAL A 160 7.86 3.86 -15.43
CA VAL A 160 8.30 3.33 -16.73
C VAL A 160 9.81 3.60 -16.89
N PHE A 161 10.55 2.58 -17.24
CA PHE A 161 12.00 2.64 -17.44
C PHE A 161 12.35 2.10 -18.82
N LYS A 162 13.53 2.48 -19.32
CA LYS A 162 14.02 2.11 -20.66
C LYS A 162 12.99 2.43 -21.75
N PRO A 163 12.78 3.73 -22.07
CA PRO A 163 11.81 4.12 -23.09
C PRO A 163 12.20 3.54 -24.45
N GLU A 164 11.21 2.97 -25.14
CA GLU A 164 11.33 2.40 -26.48
C GLU A 164 10.19 2.91 -27.34
N ASP A 165 10.47 3.16 -28.61
CA ASP A 165 9.47 3.64 -29.55
C ASP A 165 8.85 2.46 -30.32
N TYR A 166 7.52 2.47 -30.42
CA TYR A 166 6.80 1.58 -31.32
C TYR A 166 6.82 2.14 -32.73
N ALA A 167 7.06 1.28 -33.72
CA ALA A 167 7.05 1.65 -35.11
C ALA A 167 6.18 0.71 -35.94
N ILE A 168 5.60 1.23 -37.00
CA ILE A 168 4.87 0.45 -38.00
C ILE A 168 5.81 0.10 -39.14
N ALA A 169 6.09 -1.19 -39.33
CA ALA A 169 6.90 -1.66 -40.44
C ALA A 169 6.07 -1.86 -41.69
N VAL A 170 6.52 -1.33 -42.80
CA VAL A 170 5.96 -1.52 -44.13
C VAL A 170 7.04 -1.93 -45.13
N SER A 171 6.68 -2.65 -46.18
CA SER A 171 7.63 -3.02 -47.22
C SER A 171 8.24 -1.79 -47.88
N PRO A 172 9.54 -1.85 -48.25
CA PRO A 172 10.19 -0.77 -48.99
C PRO A 172 9.41 -0.34 -50.23
N GLY A 173 9.21 0.95 -50.42
CA GLY A 173 8.42 1.51 -51.54
C GLY A 173 6.90 1.40 -51.41
N ASN A 174 6.38 0.96 -50.26
CA ASN A 174 4.92 0.91 -50.04
C ASN A 174 4.33 2.33 -49.99
N PRO A 175 3.34 2.64 -50.85
CA PRO A 175 2.74 3.98 -50.93
C PRO A 175 2.01 4.38 -49.65
N LEU A 176 1.64 3.41 -48.79
CA LEU A 176 0.96 3.69 -47.53
C LEU A 176 1.87 4.30 -46.46
N ALA A 177 3.21 4.17 -46.55
CA ALA A 177 4.12 4.68 -45.55
C ALA A 177 3.86 6.16 -45.21
N LYS A 178 3.87 7.01 -46.25
CA LYS A 178 3.60 8.44 -46.08
C LYS A 178 2.18 8.75 -45.55
N ALA A 179 1.19 7.98 -45.98
CA ALA A 179 -0.19 8.15 -45.50
C ALA A 179 -0.33 7.78 -44.01
N ILE A 180 0.37 6.75 -43.57
CA ILE A 180 0.42 6.33 -42.15
C ILE A 180 1.10 7.42 -41.30
N ASP A 181 2.25 7.93 -41.75
CA ASP A 181 2.96 9.02 -41.05
C ASP A 181 2.08 10.26 -40.88
N VAL A 182 1.42 10.70 -41.95
CA VAL A 182 0.51 11.85 -41.91
C VAL A 182 -0.68 11.59 -40.98
N ALA A 183 -1.24 10.37 -40.99
CA ALA A 183 -2.35 10.03 -40.11
C ALA A 183 -1.92 10.03 -38.62
N LEU A 184 -0.74 9.48 -38.30
CA LEU A 184 -0.20 9.49 -36.94
C LEU A 184 0.07 10.90 -36.44
N LEU A 185 0.65 11.76 -37.28
CA LEU A 185 0.87 13.18 -36.95
C LEU A 185 -0.46 13.88 -36.64
N LYS A 186 -1.47 13.68 -37.49
CA LYS A 186 -2.79 14.27 -37.28
C LYS A 186 -3.46 13.81 -35.99
N LEU A 187 -3.37 12.52 -35.64
CA LEU A 187 -3.90 11.98 -34.39
C LEU A 187 -3.21 12.59 -33.15
N LYS A 188 -1.92 12.91 -33.28
CA LYS A 188 -1.18 13.60 -32.21
C LYS A 188 -1.55 15.08 -32.11
N GLU A 189 -1.71 15.76 -33.26
CA GLU A 189 -2.03 17.19 -33.32
C GLU A 189 -3.47 17.49 -32.82
N ASP A 190 -4.44 16.63 -33.14
CA ASP A 190 -5.83 16.82 -32.73
C ASP A 190 -6.17 16.25 -31.34
N GLY A 191 -5.20 15.66 -30.64
CA GLY A 191 -5.33 15.11 -29.29
C GLY A 191 -6.02 13.73 -29.24
N THR A 192 -6.40 13.15 -30.39
CA THR A 192 -7.06 11.83 -30.45
C THR A 192 -6.13 10.75 -29.91
N TYR A 193 -4.82 10.85 -30.14
CA TYR A 193 -3.83 9.91 -29.63
C TYR A 193 -3.85 9.85 -28.10
N ASP A 194 -3.87 10.99 -27.45
CA ASP A 194 -3.87 11.08 -25.98
C ASP A 194 -5.17 10.54 -25.39
N LEU A 195 -6.31 10.81 -26.02
CA LEU A 195 -7.61 10.23 -25.63
C LEU A 195 -7.63 8.71 -25.73
N LEU A 196 -7.04 8.16 -26.80
CA LEU A 196 -6.95 6.70 -26.96
C LEU A 196 -5.97 6.10 -25.96
N TYR A 197 -4.83 6.75 -25.73
CA TYR A 197 -3.86 6.33 -24.73
C TYR A 197 -4.50 6.26 -23.33
N ASP A 198 -5.16 7.33 -22.89
CA ASP A 198 -5.83 7.40 -21.60
C ASP A 198 -6.93 6.32 -21.48
N LYS A 199 -7.70 6.10 -22.54
CA LYS A 199 -8.77 5.11 -22.54
C LYS A 199 -8.30 3.67 -22.29
N TYR A 200 -7.14 3.30 -22.84
CA TYR A 200 -6.68 1.90 -22.83
C TYR A 200 -5.58 1.61 -21.81
N PHE A 201 -4.81 2.62 -21.41
CA PHE A 201 -3.58 2.43 -20.62
C PHE A 201 -3.55 3.17 -19.29
N LYS A 202 -4.43 4.15 -19.05
CA LYS A 202 -4.51 4.84 -17.78
C LYS A 202 -5.18 3.95 -16.75
N GLN A 203 -4.57 3.81 -15.59
CA GLN A 203 -5.18 3.14 -14.44
C GLN A 203 -6.17 4.08 -13.76
N GLU A 204 -7.37 3.57 -13.42
CA GLU A 204 -8.33 4.25 -12.56
C GLU A 204 -7.91 4.20 -11.08
#